data_0d082375385b649eaffc0efcee82df10
#
_entry.id   0d082375385b649eaffc0efcee82df10
#
_cell.length_a   1.000
_cell.length_b   1.000
_cell.length_c   1.000
_cell.angle_alpha   90.00
_cell.angle_beta   90.00
_cell.angle_gamma   90.00
#
_symmetry.space_group_name_H-M   'P 1'
#
loop_
_entity.id
_entity.type
_entity.pdbx_description
1 polymer ?
#
loop_
_entity_poly.entity_id
_entity_poly.type
_entity_poly.pdbx_seq_one_letter_code
_entity_poly.pdbx_strand_id
1 'polypeptide(L)'
;MSQFPFIVMSVIGVILLPFNTYNRNKQEQLESQLEDANNRISKLMVIEERQRIARDLHDTLGQKLSLIGLKSDLARRLVYVQPDRAREELTDIQQTARTALKEVREMVSNMRGIKLEEEIERVQQLLRAAEIDFSLKGTTSLKYTPLLVENVVSMCIKEAVTNVVKHSQATLCQISIEETSEELCILICDNGTGFQFDKETKGNGLRGIEERLDFLNGSLQVSNNKGTILTIRVPKIIKQEMGGS
;
A
#
# COMPACT_ATOMS: atom_id res chain seq x y z
N MET A 1 34.70 62.57 6.62
CA MET A 1 34.42 61.35 7.42
C MET A 1 33.17 60.52 6.95
N SER A 2 32.56 60.80 5.80
CA SER A 2 31.29 60.12 5.41
C SER A 2 31.41 58.95 4.39
N GLN A 3 32.62 58.62 3.96
CA GLN A 3 32.78 57.53 2.96
C GLN A 3 33.08 56.16 3.56
N PHE A 4 33.44 56.05 4.81
CA PHE A 4 33.80 54.81 5.49
C PHE A 4 32.62 53.80 5.55
N PRO A 5 31.38 54.19 5.92
CA PRO A 5 30.25 53.25 5.93
C PRO A 5 29.87 52.72 4.53
N PHE A 6 30.07 53.54 3.48
CA PHE A 6 29.77 53.14 2.11
C PHE A 6 30.76 52.09 1.59
N ILE A 7 32.05 52.22 1.93
CA ILE A 7 33.09 51.26 1.58
C ILE A 7 32.83 49.90 2.29
N VAL A 8 32.48 49.97 3.59
CA VAL A 8 32.17 48.77 4.38
C VAL A 8 30.94 48.06 3.81
N MET A 9 29.86 48.76 3.50
CA MET A 9 28.66 48.20 2.88
C MET A 9 28.94 47.59 1.48
N SER A 10 29.76 48.21 0.66
CA SER A 10 30.15 47.69 -0.65
C SER A 10 31.00 46.44 -0.55
N VAL A 11 31.94 46.37 0.41
CA VAL A 11 32.79 45.19 0.64
C VAL A 11 31.95 44.01 1.17
N ILE A 12 31.03 44.30 2.11
CA ILE A 12 30.09 43.29 2.59
C ILE A 12 29.21 42.77 1.45
N GLY A 13 28.67 43.61 0.60
CA GLY A 13 27.84 43.21 -0.54
C GLY A 13 28.63 42.37 -1.56
N VAL A 14 29.86 42.74 -1.89
CA VAL A 14 30.70 42.01 -2.86
C VAL A 14 31.13 40.63 -2.33
N ILE A 15 31.29 40.47 -1.02
CA ILE A 15 31.71 39.17 -0.43
C ILE A 15 30.49 38.29 -0.04
N LEU A 16 29.46 38.87 0.58
CA LEU A 16 28.32 38.08 1.10
C LEU A 16 27.34 37.66 -0.01
N LEU A 17 27.11 38.46 -1.03
CA LEU A 17 26.20 38.09 -2.11
C LEU A 17 26.69 36.87 -2.90
N PRO A 18 27.94 36.79 -3.41
CA PRO A 18 28.40 35.59 -4.10
C PRO A 18 28.51 34.37 -3.17
N PHE A 19 28.82 34.55 -1.89
CA PHE A 19 28.86 33.48 -0.92
C PHE A 19 27.47 32.91 -0.64
N ASN A 20 26.47 33.78 -0.52
CA ASN A 20 25.08 33.35 -0.31
C ASN A 20 24.48 32.68 -1.55
N THR A 21 24.76 33.20 -2.74
CA THR A 21 24.34 32.55 -4.01
C THR A 21 25.06 31.24 -4.23
N TYR A 22 26.33 31.12 -3.91
CA TYR A 22 27.08 29.86 -3.99
C TYR A 22 26.51 28.80 -3.05
N ASN A 23 26.24 29.15 -1.78
CA ASN A 23 25.65 28.23 -0.82
C ASN A 23 24.23 27.79 -1.23
N ARG A 24 23.43 28.71 -1.75
CA ARG A 24 22.09 28.42 -2.23
C ARG A 24 22.10 27.46 -3.44
N ASN A 25 22.96 27.73 -4.43
CA ASN A 25 23.12 26.86 -5.57
C ASN A 25 23.63 25.47 -5.18
N LYS A 26 24.52 25.40 -4.19
CA LYS A 26 25.02 24.13 -3.67
C LYS A 26 23.95 23.35 -2.90
N GLN A 27 23.10 24.03 -2.14
CA GLN A 27 21.94 23.40 -1.51
C GLN A 27 20.94 22.87 -2.53
N GLU A 28 20.55 23.66 -3.52
CA GLU A 28 19.65 23.25 -4.60
C GLU A 28 20.22 22.04 -5.37
N GLN A 29 21.52 22.00 -5.59
CA GLN A 29 22.21 20.88 -6.23
C GLN A 29 22.22 19.61 -5.36
N LEU A 30 22.43 19.76 -4.05
CA LEU A 30 22.39 18.63 -3.11
C LEU A 30 20.97 18.09 -2.93
N GLU A 31 19.97 18.95 -2.89
CA GLU A 31 18.57 18.57 -2.82
C GLU A 31 18.14 17.78 -4.06
N SER A 32 18.53 18.27 -5.26
CA SER A 32 18.29 17.55 -6.51
C SER A 32 18.98 16.18 -6.55
N GLN A 33 20.23 16.08 -6.09
CA GLN A 33 20.94 14.81 -5.99
C GLN A 33 20.29 13.85 -4.98
N LEU A 34 19.80 14.38 -3.88
CA LEU A 34 19.09 13.60 -2.85
C LEU A 34 17.76 13.06 -3.42
N GLU A 35 17.02 13.89 -4.14
CA GLU A 35 15.77 13.50 -4.80
C GLU A 35 16.02 12.41 -5.86
N ASP A 36 17.04 12.58 -6.70
CA ASP A 36 17.44 11.57 -7.67
C ASP A 36 17.88 10.26 -7.03
N ALA A 37 18.64 10.33 -5.94
CA ALA A 37 19.05 9.15 -5.18
C ALA A 37 17.83 8.43 -4.56
N ASN A 38 16.91 9.17 -3.95
CA ASN A 38 15.67 8.61 -3.39
C ASN A 38 14.80 7.96 -4.47
N ASN A 39 14.68 8.58 -5.63
CA ASN A 39 13.95 8.03 -6.76
C ASN A 39 14.59 6.73 -7.28
N ARG A 40 15.93 6.64 -7.29
CA ARG A 40 16.65 5.41 -7.65
C ARG A 40 16.45 4.32 -6.62
N ILE A 41 16.55 4.65 -5.33
CA ILE A 41 16.31 3.71 -4.23
C ILE A 41 14.88 3.15 -4.32
N SER A 42 13.88 4.01 -4.50
CA SER A 42 12.48 3.59 -4.65
C SER A 42 12.28 2.63 -5.83
N LYS A 43 12.92 2.91 -6.98
CA LYS A 43 12.88 2.00 -8.14
C LYS A 43 13.54 0.66 -7.85
N LEU A 44 14.67 0.65 -7.16
CA LEU A 44 15.37 -0.59 -6.80
C LEU A 44 14.57 -1.42 -5.81
N MET A 45 13.94 -0.81 -4.81
CA MET A 45 13.05 -1.49 -3.86
C MET A 45 11.87 -2.18 -4.57
N VAL A 46 11.25 -1.50 -5.55
CA VAL A 46 10.18 -2.10 -6.36
C VAL A 46 10.68 -3.31 -7.15
N ILE A 47 11.89 -3.23 -7.72
CA ILE A 47 12.49 -4.36 -8.46
C ILE A 47 12.80 -5.52 -7.52
N GLU A 48 13.39 -5.25 -6.37
CA GLU A 48 13.71 -6.26 -5.36
C GLU A 48 12.45 -6.96 -4.83
N GLU A 49 11.42 -6.19 -4.53
CA GLU A 49 10.13 -6.72 -4.10
C GLU A 49 9.48 -7.59 -5.19
N ARG A 50 9.53 -7.16 -6.45
CA ARG A 50 9.06 -7.99 -7.58
C ARG A 50 9.83 -9.30 -7.69
N GLN A 51 11.15 -9.29 -7.48
CA GLN A 51 11.96 -10.51 -7.49
C GLN A 51 11.65 -11.42 -6.30
N ARG A 52 11.37 -10.84 -5.13
CA ARG A 52 10.95 -11.59 -3.94
C ARG A 52 9.62 -12.28 -4.20
N ILE A 53 8.62 -11.52 -4.67
CA ILE A 53 7.28 -12.05 -4.98
C ILE A 53 7.38 -13.13 -6.08
N ALA A 54 8.21 -12.95 -7.10
CA ALA A 54 8.40 -13.95 -8.15
C ALA A 54 8.97 -15.27 -7.61
N ARG A 55 9.89 -15.23 -6.63
CA ARG A 55 10.40 -16.43 -5.95
C ARG A 55 9.32 -17.08 -5.09
N ASP A 56 8.62 -16.31 -4.26
CA ASP A 56 7.54 -16.79 -3.41
C ASP A 56 6.42 -17.43 -4.25
N LEU A 57 6.11 -16.84 -5.41
CA LEU A 57 5.17 -17.38 -6.39
C LEU A 57 5.64 -18.73 -6.94
N HIS A 58 6.90 -18.80 -7.36
CA HIS A 58 7.48 -20.03 -7.91
C HIS A 58 7.46 -21.17 -6.89
N ASP A 59 7.80 -20.87 -5.63
CA ASP A 59 7.86 -21.86 -4.56
C ASP A 59 6.45 -22.33 -4.16
N THR A 60 5.51 -21.40 -3.99
CA THR A 60 4.13 -21.73 -3.62
C THR A 60 3.41 -22.49 -4.74
N LEU A 61 3.55 -22.03 -6.00
CA LEU A 61 2.98 -22.71 -7.16
C LEU A 61 3.62 -24.08 -7.39
N GLY A 62 4.94 -24.16 -7.29
CA GLY A 62 5.67 -25.41 -7.47
C GLY A 62 5.20 -26.50 -6.50
N GLN A 63 5.03 -26.15 -5.22
CA GLN A 63 4.49 -27.07 -4.20
C GLN A 63 3.05 -27.52 -4.52
N LYS A 64 2.15 -26.58 -4.90
CA LYS A 64 0.76 -26.93 -5.19
C LYS A 64 0.60 -27.73 -6.46
N LEU A 65 1.37 -27.42 -7.52
CA LEU A 65 1.38 -28.19 -8.75
C LEU A 65 1.94 -29.61 -8.54
N SER A 66 2.97 -29.75 -7.71
CA SER A 66 3.51 -31.07 -7.32
C SER A 66 2.48 -31.89 -6.55
N LEU A 67 1.74 -31.26 -5.63
CA LEU A 67 0.65 -31.93 -4.90
C LEU A 67 -0.50 -32.36 -5.83
N ILE A 68 -0.90 -31.50 -6.77
CA ILE A 68 -1.89 -31.83 -7.81
C ILE A 68 -1.42 -33.03 -8.63
N GLY A 69 -0.16 -33.05 -9.05
CA GLY A 69 0.42 -34.18 -9.79
C GLY A 69 0.36 -35.48 -9.00
N LEU A 70 0.79 -35.45 -7.73
CA LEU A 70 0.74 -36.63 -6.85
C LEU A 70 -0.69 -37.15 -6.64
N LYS A 71 -1.63 -36.25 -6.34
CA LYS A 71 -3.05 -36.62 -6.16
C LYS A 71 -3.69 -37.12 -7.45
N SER A 72 -3.30 -36.59 -8.60
CA SER A 72 -3.74 -37.08 -9.92
C SER A 72 -3.28 -38.51 -10.17
N ASP A 73 -2.02 -38.82 -9.85
CA ASP A 73 -1.50 -40.18 -9.96
C ASP A 73 -2.21 -41.16 -9.00
N LEU A 74 -2.50 -40.70 -7.79
CA LEU A 74 -3.24 -41.48 -6.79
C LEU A 74 -4.68 -41.75 -7.30
N ALA A 75 -5.39 -40.72 -7.72
CA ALA A 75 -6.75 -40.85 -8.24
C ALA A 75 -6.81 -41.82 -9.43
N ARG A 76 -5.84 -41.75 -10.36
CA ARG A 76 -5.71 -42.65 -11.50
C ARG A 76 -5.57 -44.15 -11.06
N ARG A 77 -4.83 -44.40 -10.01
CA ARG A 77 -4.67 -45.77 -9.46
C ARG A 77 -5.92 -46.27 -8.74
N LEU A 78 -6.68 -45.36 -8.12
CA LEU A 78 -7.86 -45.68 -7.32
C LEU A 78 -9.13 -45.87 -8.18
N VAL A 79 -9.17 -45.33 -9.37
CA VAL A 79 -10.38 -45.26 -10.20
C VAL A 79 -11.10 -46.60 -10.35
N TYR A 80 -10.35 -47.71 -10.48
CA TYR A 80 -10.93 -49.06 -10.65
C TYR A 80 -11.02 -49.88 -9.36
N VAL A 81 -10.33 -49.44 -8.31
CA VAL A 81 -10.22 -50.21 -7.05
C VAL A 81 -11.10 -49.60 -5.97
N GLN A 82 -11.10 -48.26 -5.86
CA GLN A 82 -11.85 -47.50 -4.89
C GLN A 82 -12.40 -46.21 -5.53
N PRO A 83 -13.47 -46.31 -6.35
CA PRO A 83 -13.99 -45.17 -7.12
C PRO A 83 -14.39 -43.96 -6.29
N ASP A 84 -14.94 -44.17 -5.08
CA ASP A 84 -15.37 -43.08 -4.23
C ASP A 84 -14.16 -42.27 -3.68
N ARG A 85 -13.09 -42.95 -3.29
CA ARG A 85 -11.83 -42.28 -2.90
C ARG A 85 -11.17 -41.56 -4.09
N ALA A 86 -11.27 -42.12 -5.29
CA ALA A 86 -10.78 -41.44 -6.48
C ALA A 86 -11.54 -40.12 -6.73
N ARG A 87 -12.85 -40.08 -6.48
CA ARG A 87 -13.67 -38.87 -6.58
C ARG A 87 -13.26 -37.81 -5.51
N GLU A 88 -12.98 -38.24 -4.28
CA GLU A 88 -12.49 -37.35 -3.22
C GLU A 88 -11.17 -36.71 -3.64
N GLU A 89 -10.19 -37.49 -4.14
CA GLU A 89 -8.91 -36.94 -4.60
C GLU A 89 -9.07 -35.97 -5.78
N LEU A 90 -10.00 -36.25 -6.71
CA LEU A 90 -10.31 -35.33 -7.82
C LEU A 90 -10.94 -34.02 -7.31
N THR A 91 -11.79 -34.08 -6.30
CA THR A 91 -12.38 -32.90 -5.67
C THR A 91 -11.31 -32.04 -4.98
N ASP A 92 -10.37 -32.67 -4.29
CA ASP A 92 -9.24 -32.02 -3.64
C ASP A 92 -8.30 -31.35 -4.65
N ILE A 93 -8.04 -32.01 -5.78
CA ILE A 93 -7.28 -31.45 -6.91
C ILE A 93 -7.97 -30.18 -7.40
N GLN A 94 -9.28 -30.24 -7.63
CA GLN A 94 -10.04 -29.08 -8.11
C GLN A 94 -9.97 -27.91 -7.12
N GLN A 95 -10.12 -28.21 -5.82
CA GLN A 95 -10.02 -27.18 -4.79
C GLN A 95 -8.60 -26.59 -4.70
N THR A 96 -7.57 -27.42 -4.72
CA THR A 96 -6.17 -26.98 -4.71
C THR A 96 -5.86 -26.11 -5.92
N ALA A 97 -6.33 -26.48 -7.12
CA ALA A 97 -6.15 -25.69 -8.33
C ALA A 97 -6.85 -24.32 -8.25
N ARG A 98 -8.09 -24.28 -7.73
CA ARG A 98 -8.83 -23.01 -7.52
C ARG A 98 -8.10 -22.08 -6.55
N THR A 99 -7.60 -22.64 -5.45
CA THR A 99 -6.85 -21.88 -4.44
C THR A 99 -5.54 -21.33 -5.02
N ALA A 100 -4.78 -22.16 -5.76
CA ALA A 100 -3.57 -21.75 -6.43
C ALA A 100 -3.81 -20.60 -7.41
N LEU A 101 -4.87 -20.71 -8.25
CA LEU A 101 -5.23 -19.63 -9.18
C LEU A 101 -5.63 -18.33 -8.48
N LYS A 102 -6.32 -18.40 -7.34
CA LYS A 102 -6.68 -17.23 -6.56
C LYS A 102 -5.42 -16.54 -6.02
N GLU A 103 -4.50 -17.29 -5.42
CA GLU A 103 -3.24 -16.77 -4.88
C GLU A 103 -2.37 -16.13 -5.98
N VAL A 104 -2.26 -16.78 -7.16
CA VAL A 104 -1.55 -16.19 -8.31
C VAL A 104 -2.16 -14.85 -8.71
N ARG A 105 -3.49 -14.76 -8.81
CA ARG A 105 -4.16 -13.51 -9.17
C ARG A 105 -3.91 -12.41 -8.14
N GLU A 106 -3.92 -12.75 -6.86
CA GLU A 106 -3.62 -11.81 -5.76
C GLU A 106 -2.16 -11.34 -5.84
N MET A 107 -1.19 -12.24 -6.03
CA MET A 107 0.22 -11.89 -6.18
C MET A 107 0.48 -11.04 -7.42
N VAL A 108 -0.09 -11.38 -8.59
CA VAL A 108 0.06 -10.59 -9.83
C VAL A 108 -0.59 -9.21 -9.70
N SER A 109 -1.73 -9.12 -9.00
CA SER A 109 -2.36 -7.82 -8.68
C SER A 109 -1.43 -6.95 -7.83
N ASN A 110 -0.72 -7.55 -6.89
CA ASN A 110 0.26 -6.84 -6.04
C ASN A 110 1.53 -6.42 -6.81
N MET A 111 1.88 -7.12 -7.90
CA MET A 111 3.04 -6.78 -8.77
C MET A 111 2.78 -5.61 -9.73
N ARG A 112 1.53 -5.38 -10.11
CA ARG A 112 1.16 -4.20 -10.90
C ARG A 112 1.04 -3.05 -9.93
N GLY A 113 1.94 -2.05 -10.03
CA GLY A 113 1.80 -0.79 -9.32
C GLY A 113 0.40 -0.22 -9.61
N ILE A 114 -0.50 -0.39 -8.65
CA ILE A 114 -1.89 0.05 -8.81
C ILE A 114 -1.89 1.53 -8.48
N LYS A 115 -2.23 2.38 -9.45
CA LYS A 115 -2.47 3.79 -9.19
C LYS A 115 -3.69 3.92 -8.29
N LEU A 116 -3.65 4.90 -7.40
CA LEU A 116 -4.75 5.17 -6.48
C LEU A 116 -6.07 5.42 -7.21
N GLU A 117 -6.02 6.13 -8.33
CA GLU A 117 -7.17 6.41 -9.20
C GLU A 117 -7.84 5.11 -9.68
N GLU A 118 -7.06 4.16 -10.21
CA GLU A 118 -7.59 2.86 -10.66
C GLU A 118 -8.20 2.05 -9.52
N GLU A 119 -7.63 2.13 -8.31
CA GLU A 119 -8.18 1.40 -7.17
C GLU A 119 -9.46 2.03 -6.65
N ILE A 120 -9.57 3.36 -6.66
CA ILE A 120 -10.82 4.06 -6.31
C ILE A 120 -11.95 3.67 -7.28
N GLU A 121 -11.68 3.57 -8.57
CA GLU A 121 -12.68 3.06 -9.53
C GLU A 121 -13.13 1.62 -9.22
N ARG A 122 -12.18 0.75 -8.85
CA ARG A 122 -12.49 -0.65 -8.50
C ARG A 122 -13.33 -0.76 -7.22
N VAL A 123 -12.97 -0.01 -6.17
CA VAL A 123 -13.74 -0.02 -4.92
C VAL A 123 -15.13 0.58 -5.10
N GLN A 124 -15.27 1.59 -5.96
CA GLN A 124 -16.58 2.12 -6.34
C GLN A 124 -17.46 1.07 -7.01
N GLN A 125 -16.89 0.28 -7.95
CA GLN A 125 -17.62 -0.80 -8.59
C GLN A 125 -18.02 -1.89 -7.58
N LEU A 126 -17.11 -2.23 -6.65
CA LEU A 126 -17.36 -3.21 -5.59
C LEU A 126 -18.51 -2.77 -4.66
N LEU A 127 -18.49 -1.52 -4.21
CA LEU A 127 -19.53 -0.95 -3.35
C LEU A 127 -20.88 -0.89 -4.06
N ARG A 128 -20.90 -0.48 -5.34
CA ARG A 128 -22.11 -0.49 -6.17
C ARG A 128 -22.69 -1.88 -6.32
N ALA A 129 -21.86 -2.90 -6.51
CA ALA A 129 -22.31 -4.31 -6.60
C ALA A 129 -22.86 -4.84 -5.28
N ALA A 130 -22.46 -4.24 -4.15
CA ALA A 130 -22.95 -4.54 -2.80
C ALA A 130 -24.14 -3.66 -2.38
N GLU A 131 -24.67 -2.80 -3.28
CA GLU A 131 -25.76 -1.84 -3.02
C GLU A 131 -25.42 -0.83 -1.91
N ILE A 132 -24.12 -0.45 -1.79
CA ILE A 132 -23.61 0.52 -0.83
C ILE A 132 -23.32 1.82 -1.59
N ASP A 133 -23.92 2.94 -1.14
CA ASP A 133 -23.65 4.26 -1.69
C ASP A 133 -22.19 4.66 -1.45
N PHE A 134 -21.58 5.31 -2.45
CA PHE A 134 -20.20 5.73 -2.40
C PHE A 134 -20.06 7.25 -2.51
N SER A 135 -19.22 7.83 -1.66
CA SER A 135 -18.86 9.25 -1.72
C SER A 135 -17.35 9.41 -1.62
N LEU A 136 -16.78 10.17 -2.57
CA LEU A 136 -15.35 10.50 -2.57
C LEU A 136 -15.15 11.99 -2.34
N LYS A 137 -14.23 12.35 -1.42
CA LYS A 137 -13.78 13.72 -1.19
C LYS A 137 -12.27 13.81 -1.40
N GLY A 138 -11.82 14.93 -1.96
CA GLY A 138 -10.40 15.17 -2.25
C GLY A 138 -9.99 14.72 -3.64
N THR A 139 -8.71 14.40 -3.83
CA THR A 139 -8.12 14.06 -5.14
C THR A 139 -7.51 12.67 -5.14
N THR A 140 -7.69 11.94 -6.25
CA THR A 140 -7.03 10.65 -6.50
C THR A 140 -5.68 10.82 -7.19
N SER A 141 -5.43 11.98 -7.78
CA SER A 141 -4.16 12.31 -8.45
C SER A 141 -3.17 12.86 -7.42
N LEU A 142 -2.28 12.02 -6.96
CA LEU A 142 -1.24 12.38 -5.99
C LEU A 142 -0.03 12.98 -6.71
N LYS A 143 0.34 14.22 -6.34
CA LYS A 143 1.43 14.95 -7.00
C LYS A 143 2.79 14.76 -6.32
N TYR A 144 2.78 14.56 -5.02
CA TYR A 144 3.98 14.55 -4.18
C TYR A 144 4.21 13.21 -3.49
N THR A 145 3.41 12.21 -3.79
CA THR A 145 3.46 10.90 -3.16
C THR A 145 4.24 9.93 -4.04
N PRO A 146 5.30 9.28 -3.52
CA PRO A 146 6.04 8.25 -4.24
C PRO A 146 5.13 7.08 -4.65
N LEU A 147 5.41 6.46 -5.80
CA LEU A 147 4.63 5.34 -6.34
C LEU A 147 4.51 4.17 -5.34
N LEU A 148 5.55 3.93 -4.54
CA LEU A 148 5.52 2.90 -3.50
C LEU A 148 4.44 3.20 -2.43
N VAL A 149 4.37 4.44 -1.98
CA VAL A 149 3.35 4.88 -1.00
C VAL A 149 1.96 4.78 -1.61
N GLU A 150 1.79 5.23 -2.86
CA GLU A 150 0.54 5.14 -3.61
C GLU A 150 0.04 3.69 -3.70
N ASN A 151 0.93 2.75 -4.02
CA ASN A 151 0.62 1.32 -4.09
C ASN A 151 0.16 0.75 -2.74
N VAL A 152 0.90 1.06 -1.67
CA VAL A 152 0.58 0.55 -0.33
C VAL A 152 -0.76 1.09 0.15
N VAL A 153 -1.02 2.39 -0.02
CA VAL A 153 -2.30 2.97 0.41
C VAL A 153 -3.47 2.47 -0.45
N SER A 154 -3.27 2.22 -1.74
CA SER A 154 -4.28 1.60 -2.61
C SER A 154 -4.65 0.20 -2.11
N MET A 155 -3.67 -0.61 -1.70
CA MET A 155 -3.92 -1.92 -1.09
C MET A 155 -4.66 -1.81 0.24
N CYS A 156 -4.32 -0.81 1.07
CA CYS A 156 -5.02 -0.57 2.33
C CYS A 156 -6.48 -0.15 2.11
N ILE A 157 -6.76 0.71 1.13
CA ILE A 157 -8.12 1.11 0.76
C ILE A 157 -8.92 -0.11 0.29
N LYS A 158 -8.35 -0.93 -0.59
CA LYS A 158 -8.99 -2.16 -1.06
C LYS A 158 -9.41 -3.07 0.09
N GLU A 159 -8.49 -3.32 1.03
CA GLU A 159 -8.76 -4.17 2.19
C GLU A 159 -9.82 -3.56 3.11
N ALA A 160 -9.73 -2.26 3.38
CA ALA A 160 -10.70 -1.54 4.20
C ALA A 160 -12.11 -1.59 3.59
N VAL A 161 -12.26 -1.31 2.28
CA VAL A 161 -13.55 -1.39 1.59
C VAL A 161 -14.07 -2.82 1.51
N THR A 162 -13.17 -3.80 1.34
CA THR A 162 -13.56 -5.22 1.40
C THR A 162 -14.15 -5.58 2.77
N ASN A 163 -13.60 -5.03 3.85
CA ASN A 163 -14.12 -5.21 5.19
C ASN A 163 -15.49 -4.53 5.37
N VAL A 164 -15.68 -3.33 4.80
CA VAL A 164 -16.99 -2.68 4.79
C VAL A 164 -18.02 -3.59 4.12
N VAL A 165 -17.76 -4.07 2.90
CA VAL A 165 -18.69 -4.93 2.15
C VAL A 165 -19.01 -6.24 2.89
N LYS A 166 -18.02 -6.85 3.54
CA LYS A 166 -18.19 -8.16 4.18
C LYS A 166 -18.81 -8.10 5.57
N HIS A 167 -18.56 -7.01 6.31
CA HIS A 167 -18.76 -7.03 7.76
C HIS A 167 -19.58 -5.87 8.32
N SER A 168 -19.71 -4.74 7.60
CA SER A 168 -20.31 -3.54 8.18
C SER A 168 -21.82 -3.50 8.16
N GLN A 169 -22.48 -4.16 7.20
CA GLN A 169 -23.92 -3.95 6.87
C GLN A 169 -24.24 -2.48 6.60
N ALA A 170 -23.27 -1.71 6.10
CA ALA A 170 -23.43 -0.30 5.80
C ALA A 170 -24.25 -0.09 4.53
N THR A 171 -24.91 1.07 4.47
CA THR A 171 -25.58 1.58 3.26
C THR A 171 -24.80 2.71 2.60
N LEU A 172 -23.78 3.25 3.28
CA LEU A 172 -22.95 4.35 2.80
C LEU A 172 -21.49 4.11 3.20
N CYS A 173 -20.59 4.28 2.24
CA CYS A 173 -19.15 4.32 2.45
C CYS A 173 -18.57 5.62 1.87
N GLN A 174 -17.84 6.36 2.68
CA GLN A 174 -17.20 7.61 2.29
C GLN A 174 -15.67 7.45 2.38
N ILE A 175 -14.96 7.86 1.31
CA ILE A 175 -13.51 7.96 1.29
C ILE A 175 -13.13 9.43 1.15
N SER A 176 -12.20 9.89 1.99
CA SER A 176 -11.61 11.22 1.91
C SER A 176 -10.11 11.10 1.78
N ILE A 177 -9.52 11.78 0.79
CA ILE A 177 -8.08 11.75 0.50
C ILE A 177 -7.56 13.18 0.55
N GLU A 178 -6.63 13.42 1.45
CA GLU A 178 -5.99 14.71 1.64
C GLU A 178 -4.46 14.54 1.54
N GLU A 179 -3.89 15.22 0.58
CA GLU A 179 -2.45 15.25 0.35
C GLU A 179 -1.90 16.62 0.72
N THR A 180 -1.03 16.67 1.73
CA THR A 180 -0.29 17.88 2.11
C THR A 180 1.19 17.76 1.72
N SER A 181 2.01 18.77 1.99
CA SER A 181 3.47 18.70 1.86
C SER A 181 4.11 17.75 2.85
N GLU A 182 3.46 17.47 3.98
CA GLU A 182 4.04 16.71 5.10
C GLU A 182 3.52 15.30 5.21
N GLU A 183 2.26 15.05 4.87
CA GLU A 183 1.62 13.74 4.98
C GLU A 183 0.57 13.50 3.91
N LEU A 184 0.27 12.22 3.69
CA LEU A 184 -0.93 11.74 3.01
C LEU A 184 -1.88 11.19 4.06
N CYS A 185 -3.09 11.73 4.14
CA CYS A 185 -4.15 11.30 5.05
C CYS A 185 -5.31 10.72 4.25
N ILE A 186 -5.74 9.50 4.59
CA ILE A 186 -6.89 8.84 3.98
C ILE A 186 -7.85 8.44 5.08
N LEU A 187 -9.10 8.87 4.94
CA LEU A 187 -10.17 8.58 5.86
C LEU A 187 -11.22 7.72 5.14
N ILE A 188 -11.56 6.58 5.70
CA ILE A 188 -12.58 5.66 5.19
C ILE A 188 -13.63 5.51 6.28
N CYS A 189 -14.86 5.92 5.99
CA CYS A 189 -15.99 5.90 6.92
C CYS A 189 -17.13 5.08 6.35
N ASP A 190 -17.71 4.20 7.15
CA ASP A 190 -18.97 3.54 6.87
C ASP A 190 -20.03 3.92 7.94
N ASN A 191 -21.29 3.72 7.60
CA ASN A 191 -22.43 3.94 8.50
C ASN A 191 -23.02 2.62 9.02
N GLY A 192 -22.23 1.56 9.05
CA GLY A 192 -22.68 0.22 9.43
C GLY A 192 -22.70 -0.03 10.95
N THR A 193 -22.59 -1.30 11.32
CA THR A 193 -22.67 -1.74 12.71
C THR A 193 -21.45 -1.36 13.56
N GLY A 194 -20.40 -0.85 12.92
CA GLY A 194 -19.13 -0.52 13.58
C GLY A 194 -18.25 -1.75 13.81
N PHE A 195 -17.00 -1.48 14.14
CA PHE A 195 -16.00 -2.51 14.41
C PHE A 195 -16.07 -2.94 15.89
N GLN A 196 -16.26 -4.23 16.15
CA GLN A 196 -16.14 -4.75 17.50
C GLN A 196 -14.68 -5.04 17.83
N PHE A 197 -14.12 -4.27 18.76
CA PHE A 197 -12.77 -4.49 19.28
C PHE A 197 -12.74 -5.68 20.23
N ASP A 198 -12.71 -6.89 19.71
CA ASP A 198 -12.30 -8.03 20.52
C ASP A 198 -10.78 -8.04 20.58
N LYS A 199 -10.21 -7.85 21.78
CA LYS A 199 -8.75 -7.69 21.98
C LYS A 199 -7.93 -8.90 21.51
N GLU A 200 -8.56 -10.05 21.28
CA GLU A 200 -7.89 -11.28 20.85
C GLU A 200 -8.00 -11.57 19.35
N THR A 201 -8.83 -10.86 18.60
CA THR A 201 -9.03 -11.09 17.16
C THR A 201 -8.98 -9.79 16.36
N LYS A 202 -7.82 -9.12 16.32
CA LYS A 202 -7.56 -8.27 15.18
C LYS A 202 -7.57 -9.17 13.94
N GLY A 203 -8.67 -9.11 13.17
CA GLY A 203 -8.80 -9.91 11.95
C GLY A 203 -7.56 -9.72 11.06
N ASN A 204 -7.15 -10.76 10.34
CA ASN A 204 -5.96 -10.76 9.48
C ASN A 204 -5.88 -9.55 8.53
N GLY A 205 -7.03 -8.95 8.17
CA GLY A 205 -7.11 -7.79 7.29
C GLY A 205 -6.54 -6.50 7.89
N LEU A 206 -6.97 -6.11 9.10
CA LEU A 206 -6.47 -4.90 9.77
C LEU A 206 -5.00 -5.02 10.16
N ARG A 207 -4.60 -6.19 10.62
CA ARG A 207 -3.19 -6.48 10.88
C ARG A 207 -2.34 -6.33 9.62
N GLY A 208 -2.83 -6.83 8.48
CA GLY A 208 -2.15 -6.66 7.20
C GLY A 208 -2.06 -5.20 6.73
N ILE A 209 -3.03 -4.34 7.10
CA ILE A 209 -2.94 -2.89 6.86
C ILE A 209 -1.87 -2.28 7.75
N GLU A 210 -1.86 -2.58 9.06
CA GLU A 210 -0.85 -2.08 10.00
C GLU A 210 0.57 -2.45 9.56
N GLU A 211 0.84 -3.72 9.28
CA GLU A 211 2.16 -4.20 8.85
C GLU A 211 2.68 -3.50 7.58
N ARG A 212 1.79 -3.18 6.63
CA ARG A 212 2.15 -2.43 5.42
C ARG A 212 2.43 -0.96 5.69
N LEU A 213 1.67 -0.34 6.60
CA LEU A 213 1.85 1.06 6.97
C LEU A 213 3.11 1.26 7.81
N ASP A 214 3.46 0.33 8.69
CA ASP A 214 4.68 0.36 9.49
C ASP A 214 5.93 0.47 8.60
N PHE A 215 5.93 -0.25 7.46
CA PHE A 215 7.02 -0.16 6.47
C PHE A 215 7.21 1.26 5.90
N LEU A 216 6.16 2.08 5.90
CA LEU A 216 6.17 3.47 5.42
C LEU A 216 6.27 4.49 6.56
N ASN A 217 6.54 4.07 7.79
CA ASN A 217 6.41 4.87 9.00
C ASN A 217 5.01 5.52 9.12
N GLY A 218 4.01 4.87 8.54
CA GLY A 218 2.62 5.30 8.58
C GLY A 218 1.91 4.82 9.85
N SER A 219 0.67 5.21 10.00
CA SER A 219 -0.17 4.80 11.13
C SER A 219 -1.58 4.50 10.69
N LEU A 220 -2.22 3.54 11.38
CA LEU A 220 -3.64 3.22 11.28
C LEU A 220 -4.33 3.56 12.58
N GLN A 221 -5.40 4.32 12.51
CA GLN A 221 -6.32 4.53 13.63
C GLN A 221 -7.70 4.01 13.25
N VAL A 222 -8.30 3.22 14.15
CA VAL A 222 -9.66 2.70 13.98
C VAL A 222 -10.52 3.24 15.11
N SER A 223 -11.65 3.83 14.77
CA SER A 223 -12.63 4.32 15.73
C SER A 223 -14.04 4.01 15.29
N ASN A 224 -14.98 3.99 16.24
CA ASN A 224 -16.39 3.76 15.99
C ASN A 224 -17.18 5.06 16.28
N ASN A 225 -17.94 5.50 15.28
CA ASN A 225 -18.86 6.62 15.44
C ASN A 225 -20.06 6.40 14.50
N LYS A 226 -21.09 5.70 14.96
CA LYS A 226 -22.23 5.26 14.15
C LYS A 226 -21.80 4.56 12.85
N GLY A 227 -20.86 3.60 12.97
CA GLY A 227 -20.16 2.90 11.92
C GLY A 227 -18.66 2.86 12.22
N THR A 228 -17.84 2.40 11.27
CA THR A 228 -16.38 2.34 11.41
C THR A 228 -15.72 3.53 10.75
N ILE A 229 -14.72 4.10 11.39
CA ILE A 229 -13.82 5.10 10.83
C ILE A 229 -12.40 4.56 10.85
N LEU A 230 -11.82 4.38 9.68
CA LEU A 230 -10.40 4.08 9.51
C LEU A 230 -9.67 5.34 9.05
N THR A 231 -8.61 5.70 9.78
CA THR A 231 -7.73 6.81 9.41
C THR A 231 -6.34 6.27 9.13
N ILE A 232 -5.87 6.44 7.91
CA ILE A 232 -4.53 6.07 7.45
C ILE A 232 -3.74 7.35 7.29
N ARG A 233 -2.56 7.42 7.92
CA ARG A 233 -1.62 8.55 7.77
C ARG A 233 -0.27 8.03 7.35
N VAL A 234 0.30 8.61 6.30
CA VAL A 234 1.64 8.28 5.83
C VAL A 234 2.45 9.57 5.73
N PRO A 235 3.52 9.72 6.52
CA PRO A 235 4.39 10.89 6.45
C PRO A 235 5.19 10.89 5.15
N LYS A 236 5.37 12.04 4.55
CA LYS A 236 6.16 12.20 3.32
C LYS A 236 7.66 12.36 3.61
N ILE A 237 8.02 12.75 4.82
CA ILE A 237 9.40 12.86 5.27
C ILE A 237 9.76 11.55 5.95
N ILE A 238 10.66 10.79 5.37
CA ILE A 238 11.35 9.71 6.07
C ILE A 238 12.21 10.40 7.13
N LYS A 239 11.74 10.44 8.39
CA LYS A 239 12.63 10.79 9.52
C LYS A 239 13.71 9.71 9.54
N GLN A 240 14.91 10.05 9.05
CA GLN A 240 16.10 9.34 9.46
C GLN A 240 16.17 9.56 10.99
N GLU A 241 15.93 8.51 11.75
CA GLU A 241 16.42 8.46 13.13
C GLU A 241 17.93 8.62 13.05
N MET A 242 18.42 9.83 13.30
CA MET A 242 19.81 10.01 13.64
C MET A 242 19.99 9.28 14.97
N GLY A 243 20.54 8.05 14.88
CA GLY A 243 21.01 7.30 16.02
C GLY A 243 21.94 8.22 16.81
N GLY A 244 21.45 8.69 17.93
CA GLY A 244 22.27 9.36 18.95
C GLY A 244 23.17 8.32 19.60
N SER A 245 24.43 8.66 19.61
CA SER A 245 25.61 8.09 20.26
C SER A 245 25.36 7.52 21.63
#